data_12f1765b05557fb8f6b5dae72913717e
#
_entry.id   12f1765b05557fb8f6b5dae72913717e
#
_cell.length_a   1.000
_cell.length_b   1.000
_cell.length_c   1.000
_cell.angle_alpha   90.00
_cell.angle_beta   90.00
_cell.angle_gamma   90.00
#
_symmetry.space_group_name_H-M   'P 1'
#
loop_
_entity.id
_entity.type
_entity.pdbx_description
1 polymer ?
#
loop_
_entity_poly.entity_id
_entity_poly.type
_entity_poly.pdbx_seq_one_letter_code
_entity_poly.pdbx_strand_id
1 'polypeptide(L)'
;MQSPSATLLIIDDDDVVRASLAAYLDDSGFRVLQAPSGPKGLELFDSERPDLVICDLRMPQMDGLELIRLISERQNDLPVIVVSGAGVMNDAVEALRLGAADYLIKPLEDLAMLEHSVRRALDRSRLRLENRRYREQLESANRDLQASLHLLQEDQDAGRQVQMNMLPVTPWTTDDFHFAHQIIPSLYLSGDFVDYFRVDEHRIGFYLADVSGHGASSAFVTVLLKFMTTRLLYESRRGGTLREFKPSEVLDHINRGLINCKLGKHVTMLGGVIDQERNVLHYSIGGHLPMPVLYDGESARYLEGRGLPVGLFVDATYDDFEMVLPERFSLTLLSDGILDLLPGDTLKDKESALPELVAGAGGTLDGLRGAFGLAALHDMPDDIALLVLSRNLA
;
A
#
# COMPACT_ATOMS: atom_id res chain seq x y z
N MET A 1 -14.90 25.67 30.75
CA MET A 1 -16.27 25.17 30.96
C MET A 1 -16.17 24.12 32.05
N GLN A 2 -16.80 24.33 33.23
CA GLN A 2 -16.85 23.30 34.24
C GLN A 2 -17.66 22.13 33.68
N SER A 3 -17.06 20.92 33.71
CA SER A 3 -17.78 19.70 33.34
C SER A 3 -19.07 19.62 34.19
N PRO A 4 -20.23 19.17 33.64
CA PRO A 4 -21.44 19.00 34.43
C PRO A 4 -21.12 18.11 35.63
N SER A 5 -21.55 18.52 36.82
CA SER A 5 -21.30 17.75 38.04
C SER A 5 -21.96 16.38 37.94
N ALA A 6 -21.19 15.30 38.20
CA ALA A 6 -21.72 13.95 38.13
C ALA A 6 -22.91 13.79 39.15
N THR A 7 -23.94 13.05 38.73
CA THR A 7 -25.14 12.79 39.57
C THR A 7 -24.96 11.47 40.32
N LEU A 8 -24.97 11.54 41.63
CA LEU A 8 -24.85 10.41 42.53
C LEU A 8 -26.25 10.08 43.13
N LEU A 9 -26.56 8.81 43.27
CA LEU A 9 -27.76 8.34 43.97
C LEU A 9 -27.34 7.60 45.25
N ILE A 10 -27.74 8.13 46.39
CA ILE A 10 -27.52 7.50 47.72
C ILE A 10 -28.79 6.80 48.15
N ILE A 11 -28.67 5.51 48.49
CA ILE A 11 -29.76 4.64 48.95
C ILE A 11 -29.40 4.06 50.31
N ASP A 12 -30.06 4.52 51.36
CA ASP A 12 -29.77 4.13 52.73
C ASP A 12 -31.06 4.36 53.56
N ASP A 13 -31.45 3.43 54.42
CA ASP A 13 -32.66 3.54 55.25
C ASP A 13 -32.45 4.40 56.50
N ASP A 14 -31.21 4.63 56.93
CA ASP A 14 -30.84 5.56 57.97
C ASP A 14 -30.83 7.01 57.47
N ASP A 15 -31.82 7.80 57.90
CA ASP A 15 -31.94 9.20 57.45
C ASP A 15 -30.76 10.08 57.86
N VAL A 16 -30.12 9.81 59.01
CA VAL A 16 -29.01 10.61 59.52
C VAL A 16 -27.75 10.32 58.68
N VAL A 17 -27.49 9.05 58.46
CA VAL A 17 -26.34 8.62 57.59
C VAL A 17 -26.53 9.13 56.18
N ARG A 18 -27.71 8.91 55.58
CA ARG A 18 -28.02 9.36 54.23
C ARG A 18 -27.85 10.86 54.05
N ALA A 19 -28.41 11.65 54.99
CA ALA A 19 -28.28 13.12 54.93
C ALA A 19 -26.83 13.60 55.11
N SER A 20 -26.05 12.97 56.00
CA SER A 20 -24.63 13.29 56.18
C SER A 20 -23.79 13.02 54.96
N LEU A 21 -23.95 11.84 54.33
CA LEU A 21 -23.24 11.48 53.11
C LEU A 21 -23.63 12.41 51.95
N ALA A 22 -24.92 12.73 51.85
CA ALA A 22 -25.41 13.62 50.80
C ALA A 22 -24.87 15.04 50.95
N ALA A 23 -24.87 15.61 52.14
CA ALA A 23 -24.32 16.96 52.38
C ALA A 23 -22.82 17.04 52.02
N TYR A 24 -22.04 16.05 52.46
CA TYR A 24 -20.61 16.03 52.17
C TYR A 24 -20.28 15.94 50.66
N LEU A 25 -20.99 15.06 49.94
CA LEU A 25 -20.77 14.87 48.51
C LEU A 25 -21.30 16.06 47.69
N ASP A 26 -22.38 16.73 48.12
CA ASP A 26 -22.88 17.96 47.51
C ASP A 26 -21.86 19.09 47.69
N ASP A 27 -21.27 19.25 48.88
CA ASP A 27 -20.17 20.19 49.16
C ASP A 27 -18.90 19.87 48.33
N SER A 28 -18.69 18.59 48.01
CA SER A 28 -17.59 18.14 47.12
C SER A 28 -17.87 18.39 45.62
N GLY A 29 -19.02 18.99 45.28
CA GLY A 29 -19.37 19.42 43.92
C GLY A 29 -20.14 18.38 43.08
N PHE A 30 -20.69 17.35 43.68
CA PHE A 30 -21.58 16.38 43.02
C PHE A 30 -23.05 16.80 43.13
N ARG A 31 -23.88 16.40 42.17
CA ARG A 31 -25.34 16.46 42.32
C ARG A 31 -25.82 15.18 43.03
N VAL A 32 -26.47 15.31 44.19
CA VAL A 32 -26.82 14.16 45.00
C VAL A 32 -28.34 13.94 45.05
N LEU A 33 -28.77 12.73 44.67
CA LEU A 33 -30.12 12.23 44.81
C LEU A 33 -30.17 11.27 46.01
N GLN A 34 -31.30 11.27 46.77
CA GLN A 34 -31.45 10.49 47.98
C GLN A 34 -32.70 9.58 47.91
N ALA A 35 -32.54 8.32 48.32
CA ALA A 35 -33.62 7.37 48.42
C ALA A 35 -33.59 6.66 49.79
N PRO A 36 -34.72 6.57 50.52
CA PRO A 36 -34.77 5.93 51.82
C PRO A 36 -34.93 4.40 51.77
N SER A 37 -34.99 3.80 50.58
CA SER A 37 -35.18 2.35 50.43
C SER A 37 -34.79 1.89 49.03
N GLY A 38 -34.52 0.58 48.85
CA GLY A 38 -34.20 -0.03 47.56
C GLY A 38 -35.24 0.24 46.46
N PRO A 39 -36.55 0.00 46.69
CA PRO A 39 -37.59 0.29 45.69
C PRO A 39 -37.62 1.75 45.24
N LYS A 40 -37.48 2.72 46.18
CA LYS A 40 -37.40 4.14 45.81
C LYS A 40 -36.10 4.49 45.10
N GLY A 41 -35.00 3.82 45.44
CA GLY A 41 -33.73 3.91 44.73
C GLY A 41 -33.85 3.49 43.30
N LEU A 42 -34.50 2.36 42.99
CA LEU A 42 -34.74 1.91 41.62
C LEU A 42 -35.62 2.87 40.82
N GLU A 43 -36.66 3.44 41.44
CA GLU A 43 -37.49 4.45 40.77
C GLU A 43 -36.68 5.68 40.34
N LEU A 44 -35.83 6.19 41.27
CA LEU A 44 -34.94 7.31 40.95
C LEU A 44 -33.82 6.95 39.95
N PHE A 45 -33.31 5.72 40.04
CA PHE A 45 -32.36 5.23 39.07
C PHE A 45 -32.93 5.24 37.64
N ASP A 46 -34.17 4.74 37.47
CA ASP A 46 -34.80 4.66 36.16
C ASP A 46 -35.18 6.06 35.62
N SER A 47 -35.59 7.00 36.48
CA SER A 47 -36.04 8.34 36.07
C SER A 47 -34.90 9.33 35.87
N GLU A 48 -33.89 9.34 36.75
CA GLU A 48 -32.83 10.36 36.79
C GLU A 48 -31.52 9.92 36.19
N ARG A 49 -31.33 8.60 35.98
CA ARG A 49 -30.12 8.00 35.38
C ARG A 49 -28.83 8.50 36.03
N PRO A 50 -28.56 8.21 37.29
CA PRO A 50 -27.35 8.66 37.99
C PRO A 50 -26.06 8.10 37.31
N ASP A 51 -24.95 8.78 37.51
CA ASP A 51 -23.62 8.36 37.03
C ASP A 51 -22.96 7.34 37.98
N LEU A 52 -23.41 7.29 39.26
CA LEU A 52 -22.95 6.34 40.28
C LEU A 52 -24.02 6.15 41.34
N VAL A 53 -24.10 4.93 41.88
CA VAL A 53 -24.98 4.60 43.01
C VAL A 53 -24.12 4.26 44.24
N ILE A 54 -24.55 4.80 45.40
CA ILE A 54 -24.03 4.44 46.73
C ILE A 54 -25.18 3.78 47.47
N CYS A 55 -25.06 2.53 47.92
CA CYS A 55 -26.13 1.83 48.60
C CYS A 55 -25.67 1.15 49.88
N ASP A 56 -26.56 1.14 50.89
CA ASP A 56 -26.44 0.23 52.04
C ASP A 56 -26.84 -1.20 51.63
N LEU A 57 -26.26 -2.21 52.28
CA LEU A 57 -26.63 -3.61 52.09
C LEU A 57 -27.85 -3.99 52.91
N ARG A 58 -27.98 -3.44 54.10
CA ARG A 58 -28.98 -3.87 55.08
C ARG A 58 -30.17 -2.91 55.16
N MET A 59 -31.03 -3.01 54.14
CA MET A 59 -32.25 -2.17 54.08
C MET A 59 -33.52 -3.02 54.19
N PRO A 60 -34.60 -2.50 54.78
CA PRO A 60 -35.92 -3.14 54.75
C PRO A 60 -36.46 -3.30 53.34
N GLN A 61 -37.25 -4.36 53.08
CA GLN A 61 -37.98 -4.64 51.84
C GLN A 61 -37.11 -5.15 50.68
N MET A 62 -35.93 -4.59 50.44
CA MET A 62 -35.01 -4.97 49.41
C MET A 62 -33.58 -4.78 49.92
N ASP A 63 -32.79 -5.83 49.93
CA ASP A 63 -31.38 -5.71 50.34
C ASP A 63 -30.51 -5.11 49.25
N GLY A 64 -29.32 -4.60 49.62
CA GLY A 64 -28.43 -3.96 48.71
C GLY A 64 -27.83 -4.92 47.63
N LEU A 65 -27.70 -6.23 47.94
CA LEU A 65 -27.23 -7.21 46.97
C LEU A 65 -28.25 -7.44 45.86
N GLU A 66 -29.52 -7.50 46.20
CA GLU A 66 -30.63 -7.58 45.23
C GLU A 66 -30.68 -6.31 44.38
N LEU A 67 -30.51 -5.14 45.00
CA LEU A 67 -30.46 -3.86 44.31
C LEU A 67 -29.30 -3.80 43.28
N ILE A 68 -28.10 -4.21 43.68
CA ILE A 68 -26.92 -4.27 42.78
C ILE A 68 -27.18 -5.17 41.58
N ARG A 69 -27.79 -6.34 41.81
CA ARG A 69 -28.15 -7.27 40.73
C ARG A 69 -29.09 -6.60 39.72
N LEU A 70 -30.16 -6.00 40.20
CA LEU A 70 -31.17 -5.33 39.37
C LEU A 70 -30.59 -4.14 38.59
N ILE A 71 -29.70 -3.37 39.21
CA ILE A 71 -28.97 -2.28 38.50
C ILE A 71 -28.02 -2.84 37.45
N SER A 72 -27.23 -3.88 37.77
CA SER A 72 -26.30 -4.51 36.81
C SER A 72 -27.02 -5.12 35.62
N GLU A 73 -28.21 -5.71 35.80
CA GLU A 73 -29.03 -6.24 34.69
C GLU A 73 -29.54 -5.14 33.75
N ARG A 74 -29.82 -3.94 34.28
CA ARG A 74 -30.29 -2.80 33.49
C ARG A 74 -29.18 -1.97 32.89
N GLN A 75 -28.08 -1.79 33.62
CA GLN A 75 -26.93 -0.99 33.21
C GLN A 75 -25.64 -1.55 33.82
N ASN A 76 -25.05 -2.51 33.15
CA ASN A 76 -23.85 -3.27 33.60
C ASN A 76 -22.61 -2.40 33.87
N ASP A 77 -22.50 -1.24 33.24
CA ASP A 77 -21.32 -0.37 33.32
C ASP A 77 -21.48 0.74 34.40
N LEU A 78 -22.61 0.82 35.09
CA LEU A 78 -22.81 1.81 36.16
C LEU A 78 -22.00 1.42 37.40
N PRO A 79 -21.16 2.29 37.95
CA PRO A 79 -20.43 1.99 39.17
C PRO A 79 -21.39 2.05 40.40
N VAL A 80 -21.34 1.02 41.21
CA VAL A 80 -22.05 0.94 42.48
C VAL A 80 -21.03 0.85 43.62
N ILE A 81 -21.09 1.74 44.60
CA ILE A 81 -20.32 1.68 45.85
C ILE A 81 -21.22 1.22 46.97
N VAL A 82 -20.76 0.26 47.74
CA VAL A 82 -21.47 -0.26 48.89
C VAL A 82 -20.91 0.38 50.15
N VAL A 83 -21.84 0.85 51.02
CA VAL A 83 -21.50 1.40 52.36
C VAL A 83 -22.33 0.67 53.40
N SER A 84 -21.74 -0.23 54.20
CA SER A 84 -22.49 -1.07 55.14
C SER A 84 -21.81 -1.24 56.47
N GLY A 85 -22.58 -1.60 57.53
CA GLY A 85 -22.10 -1.78 58.88
C GLY A 85 -21.07 -2.90 59.07
N ALA A 86 -20.24 -2.79 60.10
CA ALA A 86 -19.25 -3.81 60.43
C ALA A 86 -19.91 -5.14 60.80
N GLY A 87 -19.61 -6.21 60.06
CA GLY A 87 -20.01 -7.52 60.53
C GLY A 87 -19.91 -8.70 59.61
N VAL A 88 -19.90 -8.58 58.30
CA VAL A 88 -19.85 -9.78 57.46
C VAL A 88 -18.91 -9.60 56.26
N MET A 89 -17.69 -10.11 56.39
CA MET A 89 -16.72 -10.12 55.28
C MET A 89 -17.26 -10.83 54.02
N ASN A 90 -18.21 -11.75 54.22
CA ASN A 90 -18.88 -12.45 53.12
C ASN A 90 -19.76 -11.51 52.27
N ASP A 91 -20.48 -10.55 52.89
CA ASP A 91 -21.34 -9.61 52.15
C ASP A 91 -20.52 -8.67 51.28
N ALA A 92 -19.32 -8.25 51.72
CA ALA A 92 -18.39 -7.45 50.93
C ALA A 92 -17.85 -8.22 49.69
N VAL A 93 -17.46 -9.48 49.89
CA VAL A 93 -16.99 -10.35 48.79
C VAL A 93 -18.13 -10.60 47.80
N GLU A 94 -19.35 -10.79 48.25
CA GLU A 94 -20.51 -11.02 47.40
C GLU A 94 -20.87 -9.76 46.59
N ALA A 95 -20.91 -8.59 47.23
CA ALA A 95 -21.11 -7.33 46.54
C ALA A 95 -20.08 -7.07 45.41
N LEU A 96 -18.79 -7.30 45.69
CA LEU A 96 -17.72 -7.18 44.66
C LEU A 96 -17.86 -8.21 43.52
N ARG A 97 -18.31 -9.44 43.83
CA ARG A 97 -18.61 -10.47 42.81
C ARG A 97 -19.81 -10.08 41.94
N LEU A 98 -20.79 -9.39 42.49
CA LEU A 98 -21.92 -8.86 41.75
C LEU A 98 -21.62 -7.60 40.96
N GLY A 99 -20.36 -7.10 41.02
CA GLY A 99 -19.88 -5.98 40.19
C GLY A 99 -19.82 -4.64 40.92
N ALA A 100 -19.97 -4.60 42.26
CA ALA A 100 -19.72 -3.37 43.01
C ALA A 100 -18.30 -2.83 42.73
N ALA A 101 -18.22 -1.54 42.52
CA ALA A 101 -16.94 -0.87 42.21
C ALA A 101 -16.04 -0.74 43.44
N ASP A 102 -16.66 -0.61 44.64
CA ASP A 102 -15.97 -0.52 45.92
C ASP A 102 -16.90 -0.88 47.08
N TYR A 103 -16.32 -1.13 48.26
CA TYR A 103 -17.02 -1.43 49.50
C TYR A 103 -16.41 -0.65 50.66
N LEU A 104 -17.22 0.09 51.43
CA LEU A 104 -16.81 0.90 52.57
C LEU A 104 -17.57 0.45 53.84
N ILE A 105 -16.92 0.48 55.01
CA ILE A 105 -17.47 0.02 56.28
C ILE A 105 -17.92 1.22 57.11
N LYS A 106 -19.17 1.17 57.63
CA LYS A 106 -19.70 2.15 58.63
C LYS A 106 -19.18 1.80 60.05
N PRO A 107 -18.86 2.81 60.90
CA PRO A 107 -18.97 4.23 60.66
C PRO A 107 -17.82 4.73 59.75
N LEU A 108 -18.14 5.60 58.80
CA LEU A 108 -17.12 6.27 58.00
C LEU A 108 -16.44 7.36 58.85
N GLU A 109 -15.31 7.03 59.44
CA GLU A 109 -14.52 7.98 60.25
C GLU A 109 -13.98 9.16 59.44
N ASP A 110 -13.68 8.90 58.15
CA ASP A 110 -13.22 9.90 57.19
C ASP A 110 -14.06 9.84 55.91
N LEU A 111 -14.88 10.86 55.68
CA LEU A 111 -15.71 11.00 54.47
C LEU A 111 -14.89 11.26 53.21
N ALA A 112 -13.61 11.70 53.33
CA ALA A 112 -12.72 11.85 52.20
C ALA A 112 -12.42 10.51 51.52
N MET A 113 -12.47 9.38 52.25
CA MET A 113 -12.35 8.04 51.66
C MET A 113 -13.51 7.73 50.71
N LEU A 114 -14.77 8.12 51.08
CA LEU A 114 -15.90 7.95 50.20
C LEU A 114 -15.78 8.78 48.93
N GLU A 115 -15.40 10.06 49.07
CA GLU A 115 -15.18 10.93 47.91
C GLU A 115 -14.11 10.35 46.98
N HIS A 116 -13.00 9.87 47.53
CA HIS A 116 -11.93 9.24 46.73
C HIS A 116 -12.45 8.01 45.99
N SER A 117 -13.22 7.13 46.63
CA SER A 117 -13.83 5.96 45.99
C SER A 117 -14.83 6.35 44.92
N VAL A 118 -15.66 7.38 45.13
CA VAL A 118 -16.58 7.92 44.12
C VAL A 118 -15.81 8.41 42.87
N ARG A 119 -14.83 9.30 43.08
CA ARG A 119 -14.02 9.83 41.95
C ARG A 119 -13.35 8.71 41.18
N ARG A 120 -12.70 7.77 41.86
CA ARG A 120 -12.04 6.62 41.24
C ARG A 120 -13.02 5.72 40.47
N ALA A 121 -14.20 5.49 40.98
CA ALA A 121 -15.23 4.68 40.34
C ALA A 121 -15.78 5.36 39.07
N LEU A 122 -16.03 6.67 39.11
CA LEU A 122 -16.47 7.48 37.99
C LEU A 122 -15.40 7.54 36.88
N ASP A 123 -14.14 7.80 37.25
CA ASP A 123 -13.05 7.84 36.30
C ASP A 123 -12.85 6.50 35.57
N ARG A 124 -12.94 5.39 36.35
CA ARG A 124 -12.84 4.04 35.78
C ARG A 124 -13.98 3.73 34.82
N SER A 125 -15.21 4.13 35.16
CA SER A 125 -16.39 3.94 34.29
C SER A 125 -16.26 4.77 33.02
N ARG A 126 -15.84 6.05 33.11
CA ARG A 126 -15.59 6.94 31.99
C ARG A 126 -14.54 6.37 31.04
N LEU A 127 -13.38 5.95 31.56
CA LEU A 127 -12.31 5.36 30.76
C LEU A 127 -12.74 4.07 30.05
N ARG A 128 -13.58 3.23 30.71
CA ARG A 128 -14.13 2.03 30.08
C ARG A 128 -15.05 2.38 28.90
N LEU A 129 -15.92 3.38 29.08
CA LEU A 129 -16.84 3.83 28.03
C LEU A 129 -16.07 4.44 26.82
N GLU A 130 -15.07 5.28 27.11
CA GLU A 130 -14.21 5.86 26.08
C GLU A 130 -13.44 4.77 25.32
N ASN A 131 -12.85 3.80 26.04
CA ASN A 131 -12.13 2.69 25.41
C ASN A 131 -13.03 1.84 24.49
N ARG A 132 -14.29 1.58 24.93
CA ARG A 132 -15.27 0.87 24.09
C ARG A 132 -15.56 1.65 22.80
N ARG A 133 -15.83 2.96 22.91
CA ARG A 133 -16.06 3.83 21.74
C ARG A 133 -14.88 3.85 20.77
N TYR A 134 -13.66 3.98 21.30
CA TYR A 134 -12.47 3.96 20.46
C TYR A 134 -12.27 2.62 19.76
N ARG A 135 -12.55 1.50 20.44
CA ARG A 135 -12.49 0.18 19.80
C ARG A 135 -13.50 0.04 18.67
N GLU A 136 -14.73 0.43 18.87
CA GLU A 136 -15.78 0.39 17.85
C GLU A 136 -15.42 1.27 16.64
N GLN A 137 -14.89 2.47 16.88
CA GLN A 137 -14.41 3.36 15.82
C GLN A 137 -13.22 2.76 15.06
N LEU A 138 -12.26 2.19 15.77
CA LEU A 138 -11.08 1.56 15.16
C LEU A 138 -11.47 0.34 14.32
N GLU A 139 -12.37 -0.50 14.81
CA GLU A 139 -12.86 -1.66 14.07
C GLU A 139 -13.64 -1.26 12.80
N SER A 140 -14.42 -0.17 12.86
CA SER A 140 -15.10 0.36 11.68
C SER A 140 -14.11 0.91 10.68
N ALA A 141 -13.17 1.77 11.11
CA ALA A 141 -12.15 2.36 10.24
C ALA A 141 -11.25 1.30 9.59
N ASN A 142 -10.92 0.23 10.34
CA ASN A 142 -10.13 -0.88 9.81
C ASN A 142 -10.88 -1.64 8.71
N ARG A 143 -12.20 -1.91 8.91
CA ARG A 143 -13.02 -2.55 7.87
C ARG A 143 -13.11 -1.71 6.60
N ASP A 144 -13.31 -0.39 6.73
CA ASP A 144 -13.41 0.52 5.60
C ASP A 144 -12.06 0.61 4.84
N LEU A 145 -10.95 0.63 5.58
CA LEU A 145 -9.61 0.61 5.00
C LEU A 145 -9.33 -0.69 4.24
N GLN A 146 -9.66 -1.84 4.83
CA GLN A 146 -9.48 -3.15 4.18
C GLN A 146 -10.31 -3.26 2.90
N ALA A 147 -11.56 -2.79 2.91
CA ALA A 147 -12.40 -2.76 1.72
C ALA A 147 -11.81 -1.87 0.61
N SER A 148 -11.29 -0.70 0.98
CA SER A 148 -10.64 0.22 0.03
C SER A 148 -9.35 -0.35 -0.55
N LEU A 149 -8.52 -1.01 0.27
CA LEU A 149 -7.31 -1.69 -0.19
C LEU A 149 -7.62 -2.83 -1.16
N HIS A 150 -8.66 -3.61 -0.87
CA HIS A 150 -9.07 -4.71 -1.75
C HIS A 150 -9.51 -4.18 -3.13
N LEU A 151 -10.34 -3.14 -3.15
CA LEU A 151 -10.77 -2.51 -4.41
C LEU A 151 -9.58 -1.97 -5.22
N LEU A 152 -8.63 -1.30 -4.55
CA LEU A 152 -7.42 -0.80 -5.21
C LEU A 152 -6.57 -1.93 -5.80
N GLN A 153 -6.45 -3.06 -5.10
CA GLN A 153 -5.74 -4.23 -5.60
C GLN A 153 -6.41 -4.83 -6.84
N GLU A 154 -7.74 -4.97 -6.83
CA GLU A 154 -8.49 -5.45 -7.99
C GLU A 154 -8.30 -4.55 -9.23
N ASP A 155 -8.35 -3.23 -9.04
CA ASP A 155 -8.13 -2.27 -10.13
C ASP A 155 -6.69 -2.34 -10.68
N GLN A 156 -5.70 -2.52 -9.81
CA GLN A 156 -4.30 -2.66 -10.22
C GLN A 156 -4.03 -3.98 -10.94
N ASP A 157 -4.62 -5.08 -10.48
CA ASP A 157 -4.52 -6.38 -11.13
C ASP A 157 -5.15 -6.37 -12.53
N ALA A 158 -6.30 -5.71 -12.68
CA ALA A 158 -6.93 -5.52 -13.98
C ALA A 158 -6.04 -4.70 -14.93
N GLY A 159 -5.44 -3.61 -14.45
CA GLY A 159 -4.48 -2.80 -15.21
C GLY A 159 -3.26 -3.60 -15.64
N ARG A 160 -2.69 -4.41 -14.73
CA ARG A 160 -1.57 -5.31 -15.02
C ARG A 160 -1.92 -6.32 -16.11
N GLN A 161 -3.09 -6.93 -16.04
CA GLN A 161 -3.51 -7.89 -17.05
C GLN A 161 -3.63 -7.25 -18.43
N VAL A 162 -4.15 -6.02 -18.53
CA VAL A 162 -4.17 -5.27 -19.79
C VAL A 162 -2.76 -5.03 -20.31
N GLN A 163 -1.84 -4.57 -19.48
CA GLN A 163 -0.44 -4.31 -19.86
C GLN A 163 0.26 -5.59 -20.33
N MET A 164 0.12 -6.70 -19.59
CA MET A 164 0.72 -7.99 -19.96
C MET A 164 0.17 -8.53 -21.27
N ASN A 165 -1.13 -8.35 -21.54
CA ASN A 165 -1.74 -8.76 -22.81
C ASN A 165 -1.30 -7.94 -24.02
N MET A 166 -0.69 -6.77 -23.79
CA MET A 166 -0.14 -5.92 -24.85
C MET A 166 1.29 -6.29 -25.25
N LEU A 167 2.00 -7.03 -24.39
CA LEU A 167 3.34 -7.53 -24.70
C LEU A 167 3.29 -8.55 -25.83
N PRO A 168 4.35 -8.64 -26.65
CA PRO A 168 4.44 -9.66 -27.67
C PRO A 168 4.56 -11.05 -27.05
N VAL A 169 4.24 -12.07 -27.84
CA VAL A 169 4.43 -13.47 -27.41
C VAL A 169 5.93 -13.75 -27.21
N THR A 170 6.26 -14.36 -26.07
CA THR A 170 7.64 -14.72 -25.73
C THR A 170 7.75 -16.21 -25.39
N PRO A 171 8.72 -16.97 -25.89
CA PRO A 171 9.64 -16.59 -26.98
C PRO A 171 8.93 -16.48 -28.34
N TRP A 172 9.44 -15.62 -29.22
CA TRP A 172 9.00 -15.52 -30.62
C TRP A 172 10.19 -15.84 -31.55
N THR A 173 10.01 -16.85 -32.37
CA THR A 173 11.02 -17.34 -33.28
C THR A 173 10.58 -17.12 -34.71
N THR A 174 11.45 -16.59 -35.52
CA THR A 174 11.40 -16.55 -37.01
C THR A 174 12.36 -17.57 -37.55
N ASP A 175 12.49 -17.68 -38.89
CA ASP A 175 13.41 -18.64 -39.50
C ASP A 175 14.86 -18.45 -39.02
N ASP A 176 15.29 -17.18 -38.83
CA ASP A 176 16.68 -16.84 -38.52
C ASP A 176 16.85 -16.22 -37.11
N PHE A 177 15.80 -15.64 -36.53
CA PHE A 177 15.91 -14.86 -35.30
C PHE A 177 15.02 -15.37 -34.18
N HIS A 178 15.55 -15.27 -33.00
CA HIS A 178 14.85 -15.61 -31.76
C HIS A 178 14.76 -14.38 -30.83
N PHE A 179 13.56 -14.04 -30.43
CA PHE A 179 13.27 -12.95 -29.49
C PHE A 179 12.72 -13.52 -28.19
N ALA A 180 13.28 -13.09 -27.09
CA ALA A 180 12.76 -13.43 -25.77
C ALA A 180 12.86 -12.22 -24.84
N HIS A 181 11.86 -12.02 -24.00
CA HIS A 181 11.86 -10.92 -23.04
C HIS A 181 11.36 -11.34 -21.68
N GLN A 182 11.70 -10.54 -20.69
CA GLN A 182 11.14 -10.59 -19.35
C GLN A 182 10.96 -9.19 -18.82
N ILE A 183 9.83 -8.92 -18.15
CA ILE A 183 9.57 -7.69 -17.39
C ILE A 183 9.27 -8.10 -15.97
N ILE A 184 9.93 -7.46 -15.01
CA ILE A 184 9.75 -7.62 -13.57
C ILE A 184 9.34 -6.25 -13.02
N PRO A 185 8.05 -6.01 -12.76
CA PRO A 185 7.61 -4.76 -12.18
C PRO A 185 8.09 -4.59 -10.75
N SER A 186 8.51 -3.39 -10.38
CA SER A 186 8.82 -2.98 -8.99
C SER A 186 7.58 -2.90 -8.12
N LEU A 187 6.45 -2.54 -8.74
CA LEU A 187 5.12 -2.49 -8.14
C LEU A 187 4.15 -3.40 -8.92
N TYR A 188 2.86 -3.05 -8.93
CA TYR A 188 1.85 -3.82 -9.68
C TYR A 188 1.94 -3.63 -11.19
N LEU A 189 2.30 -2.41 -11.64
CA LEU A 189 2.37 -2.00 -13.03
C LEU A 189 3.78 -1.52 -13.34
N SER A 190 4.29 -1.83 -14.54
CA SER A 190 5.62 -1.46 -14.98
C SER A 190 5.64 -0.20 -15.84
N GLY A 191 6.62 0.67 -15.63
CA GLY A 191 7.01 1.73 -16.56
C GLY A 191 7.79 1.19 -17.77
N ASP A 192 8.41 0.02 -17.60
CA ASP A 192 9.12 -0.67 -18.65
C ASP A 192 8.19 -1.34 -19.66
N PHE A 193 8.56 -1.30 -20.93
CA PHE A 193 7.83 -1.94 -22.00
C PHE A 193 8.73 -2.44 -23.11
N VAL A 194 8.42 -3.63 -23.62
CA VAL A 194 9.13 -4.27 -24.71
C VAL A 194 8.14 -4.61 -25.82
N ASP A 195 8.56 -4.41 -27.06
CA ASP A 195 7.79 -4.86 -28.21
C ASP A 195 8.70 -5.31 -29.35
N TYR A 196 8.21 -6.27 -30.14
CA TYR A 196 8.82 -6.70 -31.40
C TYR A 196 7.73 -7.21 -32.33
N PHE A 197 7.90 -6.90 -33.62
CA PHE A 197 6.87 -7.13 -34.62
C PHE A 197 7.46 -7.19 -36.05
N ARG A 198 6.77 -7.81 -36.97
CA ARG A 198 7.09 -7.73 -38.38
C ARG A 198 6.70 -6.35 -38.94
N VAL A 199 7.65 -5.63 -39.52
CA VAL A 199 7.36 -4.39 -40.27
C VAL A 199 6.78 -4.76 -41.64
N ASP A 200 7.44 -5.69 -42.34
CA ASP A 200 7.00 -6.31 -43.59
C ASP A 200 7.59 -7.74 -43.72
N GLU A 201 7.67 -8.27 -44.95
CA GLU A 201 8.16 -9.64 -45.21
C GLU A 201 9.64 -9.82 -44.82
N HIS A 202 10.46 -8.77 -44.90
CA HIS A 202 11.90 -8.82 -44.74
C HIS A 202 12.43 -8.04 -43.54
N ARG A 203 11.57 -7.25 -42.87
CA ARG A 203 12.02 -6.39 -41.77
C ARG A 203 11.29 -6.69 -40.47
N ILE A 204 12.05 -6.72 -39.39
CA ILE A 204 11.56 -6.91 -38.02
C ILE A 204 11.90 -5.66 -37.23
N GLY A 205 10.87 -5.03 -36.63
CA GLY A 205 11.03 -3.91 -35.71
C GLY A 205 11.01 -4.41 -34.25
N PHE A 206 11.76 -3.75 -33.40
CA PHE A 206 11.72 -3.98 -31.94
C PHE A 206 12.05 -2.70 -31.18
N TYR A 207 11.65 -2.64 -29.92
CA TYR A 207 12.09 -1.60 -28.99
C TYR A 207 11.99 -2.06 -27.54
N LEU A 208 12.83 -1.45 -26.71
CA LEU A 208 12.71 -1.44 -25.26
C LEU A 208 12.56 0.01 -24.83
N ALA A 209 11.59 0.30 -24.01
CA ALA A 209 11.27 1.62 -23.50
C ALA A 209 11.11 1.56 -21.98
N ASP A 210 11.62 2.58 -21.30
CA ASP A 210 11.45 2.81 -19.88
C ASP A 210 10.87 4.21 -19.65
N VAL A 211 9.74 4.27 -18.96
CA VAL A 211 8.98 5.51 -18.72
C VAL A 211 9.35 6.07 -17.36
N SER A 212 9.75 7.33 -17.32
CA SER A 212 10.15 8.03 -16.10
C SER A 212 9.17 7.86 -14.95
N GLY A 213 9.67 7.36 -13.78
CA GLY A 213 8.90 7.05 -12.58
C GLY A 213 8.11 5.74 -12.71
N HIS A 214 7.37 5.35 -11.71
CA HIS A 214 6.74 4.03 -11.58
C HIS A 214 5.22 4.10 -11.40
N GLY A 215 4.56 2.94 -11.45
CA GLY A 215 3.15 2.77 -11.17
C GLY A 215 2.22 3.12 -12.33
N ALA A 216 0.93 3.32 -12.04
CA ALA A 216 -0.13 3.43 -13.05
C ALA A 216 0.11 4.53 -14.09
N SER A 217 0.63 5.69 -13.70
CA SER A 217 0.87 6.79 -14.64
C SER A 217 1.92 6.46 -15.69
N SER A 218 2.98 5.72 -15.32
CA SER A 218 4.02 5.26 -16.27
C SER A 218 3.49 4.12 -17.15
N ALA A 219 2.74 3.19 -16.56
CA ALA A 219 2.08 2.12 -17.32
C ALA A 219 1.11 2.64 -18.39
N PHE A 220 0.38 3.72 -18.16
CA PHE A 220 -0.47 4.32 -19.19
C PHE A 220 0.35 4.89 -20.37
N VAL A 221 1.55 5.39 -20.12
CA VAL A 221 2.44 5.82 -21.20
C VAL A 221 2.90 4.62 -22.04
N THR A 222 3.14 3.45 -21.44
CA THR A 222 3.48 2.24 -22.22
C THR A 222 2.34 1.81 -23.16
N VAL A 223 1.08 1.93 -22.70
CA VAL A 223 -0.10 1.71 -23.56
C VAL A 223 -0.13 2.71 -24.73
N LEU A 224 0.16 3.97 -24.45
CA LEU A 224 0.22 5.01 -25.47
C LEU A 224 1.35 4.75 -26.47
N LEU A 225 2.53 4.35 -26.02
CA LEU A 225 3.65 3.94 -26.88
C LEU A 225 3.25 2.81 -27.81
N LYS A 226 2.63 1.75 -27.30
CA LYS A 226 2.14 0.63 -28.13
C LYS A 226 1.13 1.10 -29.17
N PHE A 227 0.21 1.97 -28.80
CA PHE A 227 -0.77 2.53 -29.73
C PHE A 227 -0.07 3.36 -30.82
N MET A 228 0.87 4.23 -30.47
CA MET A 228 1.59 5.09 -31.42
C MET A 228 2.42 4.26 -32.39
N THR A 229 3.20 3.30 -31.91
CA THR A 229 4.02 2.41 -32.74
C THR A 229 3.16 1.56 -33.67
N THR A 230 2.06 1.00 -33.17
CA THR A 230 1.12 0.21 -34.00
C THR A 230 0.48 1.07 -35.09
N ARG A 231 0.12 2.32 -34.77
CA ARG A 231 -0.43 3.27 -35.74
C ARG A 231 0.59 3.63 -36.83
N LEU A 232 1.84 3.93 -36.45
CA LEU A 232 2.93 4.21 -37.39
C LEU A 232 3.19 3.03 -38.33
N LEU A 233 3.20 1.81 -37.79
CA LEU A 233 3.35 0.60 -38.56
C LEU A 233 2.22 0.42 -39.59
N TYR A 234 1.00 0.69 -39.17
CA TYR A 234 -0.15 0.61 -40.08
C TYR A 234 -0.09 1.66 -41.18
N GLU A 235 0.28 2.90 -40.86
CA GLU A 235 0.45 3.99 -41.83
C GLU A 235 1.59 3.71 -42.81
N SER A 236 2.74 3.17 -42.35
CA SER A 236 3.86 2.74 -43.18
C SER A 236 3.42 1.70 -44.21
N ARG A 237 2.73 0.66 -43.80
CA ARG A 237 2.22 -0.42 -44.67
C ARG A 237 1.25 0.07 -45.76
N ARG A 238 0.60 1.19 -45.57
CA ARG A 238 -0.32 1.82 -46.54
C ARG A 238 0.34 2.83 -47.44
N GLY A 239 1.68 2.96 -47.42
CA GLY A 239 2.43 3.93 -48.22
C GLY A 239 2.31 5.37 -47.71
N GLY A 240 2.13 5.52 -46.37
CA GLY A 240 2.13 6.80 -45.65
C GLY A 240 3.52 7.47 -45.60
N THR A 241 3.62 8.46 -44.68
CA THR A 241 4.82 9.33 -44.53
C THR A 241 6.11 8.60 -44.16
N LEU A 242 6.03 7.44 -43.50
CA LEU A 242 7.17 6.63 -43.05
C LEU A 242 7.38 5.41 -43.97
N ARG A 243 7.74 5.66 -45.22
CA ARG A 243 7.96 4.57 -46.21
C ARG A 243 9.04 3.58 -45.81
N GLU A 244 10.10 4.02 -45.15
CA GLU A 244 11.23 3.20 -44.74
C GLU A 244 11.19 2.69 -43.32
N PHE A 245 10.26 3.20 -42.48
CA PHE A 245 10.13 2.89 -41.03
C PHE A 245 11.48 3.02 -40.30
N LYS A 246 12.13 4.19 -40.46
CA LYS A 246 13.44 4.49 -39.85
C LYS A 246 13.28 4.67 -38.33
N PRO A 247 14.16 4.06 -37.52
CA PRO A 247 14.10 4.19 -36.08
C PRO A 247 14.11 5.64 -35.58
N SER A 248 14.94 6.52 -36.13
CA SER A 248 15.01 7.95 -35.78
C SER A 248 13.69 8.69 -36.03
N GLU A 249 13.04 8.43 -37.16
CA GLU A 249 11.74 9.04 -37.51
C GLU A 249 10.63 8.54 -36.57
N VAL A 250 10.68 7.27 -36.12
CA VAL A 250 9.77 6.70 -35.15
C VAL A 250 9.93 7.41 -33.79
N LEU A 251 11.18 7.56 -33.31
CA LEU A 251 11.47 8.26 -32.06
C LEU A 251 11.00 9.72 -32.10
N ASP A 252 11.25 10.43 -33.20
CA ASP A 252 10.83 11.82 -33.41
C ASP A 252 9.28 11.94 -33.38
N HIS A 253 8.60 11.00 -34.02
CA HIS A 253 7.11 10.98 -33.97
C HIS A 253 6.58 10.73 -32.57
N ILE A 254 7.16 9.78 -31.83
CA ILE A 254 6.80 9.49 -30.45
C ILE A 254 7.11 10.71 -29.56
N ASN A 255 8.28 11.36 -29.72
CA ASN A 255 8.67 12.55 -28.99
C ASN A 255 7.59 13.65 -29.09
N ARG A 256 7.23 14.00 -30.32
CA ARG A 256 6.17 15.00 -30.58
C ARG A 256 4.83 14.58 -29.99
N GLY A 257 4.48 13.30 -30.09
CA GLY A 257 3.24 12.77 -29.55
C GLY A 257 3.17 12.88 -28.03
N LEU A 258 4.22 12.48 -27.31
CA LEU A 258 4.27 12.55 -25.84
C LEU A 258 4.25 14.00 -25.34
N ILE A 259 4.98 14.92 -25.98
CA ILE A 259 4.97 16.34 -25.63
C ILE A 259 3.55 16.91 -25.79
N ASN A 260 2.87 16.58 -26.89
CA ASN A 260 1.49 17.04 -27.14
C ASN A 260 0.48 16.50 -26.12
N CYS A 261 0.70 15.32 -25.58
CA CYS A 261 -0.15 14.74 -24.54
C CYS A 261 -0.03 15.44 -23.18
N LYS A 262 1.04 16.22 -22.94
CA LYS A 262 1.27 17.00 -21.70
C LYS A 262 1.19 16.17 -20.42
N LEU A 263 1.63 14.94 -20.47
CA LEU A 263 1.58 14.01 -19.32
C LEU A 263 2.69 14.27 -18.29
N GLY A 264 3.68 15.12 -18.61
CA GLY A 264 4.82 15.39 -17.74
C GLY A 264 5.75 14.17 -17.55
N LYS A 265 5.65 13.20 -18.44
CA LYS A 265 6.46 11.98 -18.49
C LYS A 265 7.36 12.00 -19.70
N HIS A 266 8.56 11.44 -19.55
CA HIS A 266 9.49 11.18 -20.65
C HIS A 266 9.85 9.69 -20.66
N VAL A 267 10.45 9.28 -21.73
CA VAL A 267 10.76 7.87 -21.98
C VAL A 267 12.21 7.76 -22.41
N THR A 268 12.95 6.88 -21.80
CA THR A 268 14.21 6.39 -22.32
C THR A 268 13.93 5.16 -23.19
N MET A 269 14.41 5.13 -24.41
CA MET A 269 14.14 4.00 -25.29
C MET A 269 15.22 3.77 -26.33
N LEU A 270 15.32 2.52 -26.77
CA LEU A 270 16.02 2.13 -27.99
C LEU A 270 15.02 1.47 -28.92
N GLY A 271 14.97 1.94 -30.16
CA GLY A 271 14.21 1.31 -31.22
C GLY A 271 15.15 0.80 -32.33
N GLY A 272 14.87 -0.37 -32.87
CA GLY A 272 15.66 -0.99 -33.94
C GLY A 272 14.81 -1.65 -35.01
N VAL A 273 15.36 -1.75 -36.22
CA VAL A 273 14.78 -2.48 -37.35
C VAL A 273 15.88 -3.35 -37.97
N ILE A 274 15.62 -4.64 -38.06
CA ILE A 274 16.48 -5.61 -38.72
C ILE A 274 16.00 -5.76 -40.15
N ASP A 275 16.89 -5.47 -41.11
CA ASP A 275 16.72 -5.84 -42.50
C ASP A 275 17.32 -7.23 -42.70
N GLN A 276 16.49 -8.24 -42.89
CA GLN A 276 16.90 -9.64 -43.00
C GLN A 276 17.61 -9.94 -44.32
N GLU A 277 17.23 -9.26 -45.41
CA GLU A 277 17.86 -9.44 -46.71
C GLU A 277 19.29 -8.86 -46.79
N ARG A 278 19.44 -7.66 -46.18
CA ARG A 278 20.75 -6.99 -46.16
C ARG A 278 21.62 -7.41 -44.99
N ASN A 279 21.03 -8.14 -44.00
CA ASN A 279 21.68 -8.53 -42.77
C ASN A 279 22.20 -7.32 -41.96
N VAL A 280 21.38 -6.28 -41.87
CA VAL A 280 21.73 -5.01 -41.22
C VAL A 280 20.72 -4.68 -40.13
N LEU A 281 21.23 -4.21 -39.00
CA LEU A 281 20.47 -3.59 -37.94
C LEU A 281 20.56 -2.06 -38.11
N HIS A 282 19.41 -1.40 -38.28
CA HIS A 282 19.25 0.04 -38.11
C HIS A 282 18.68 0.31 -36.73
N TYR A 283 19.23 1.25 -35.98
CA TYR A 283 18.72 1.58 -34.65
C TYR A 283 18.89 3.06 -34.31
N SER A 284 18.12 3.51 -33.35
CA SER A 284 18.18 4.86 -32.82
C SER A 284 17.94 4.84 -31.28
N ILE A 285 18.57 5.80 -30.59
CA ILE A 285 18.61 5.84 -29.11
C ILE A 285 17.96 7.13 -28.63
N GLY A 286 17.02 6.99 -27.75
CA GLY A 286 16.33 8.07 -27.05
C GLY A 286 16.68 8.09 -25.56
N GLY A 287 17.92 8.40 -25.18
CA GLY A 287 18.35 8.50 -23.78
C GLY A 287 18.45 7.17 -23.02
N HIS A 288 18.46 6.06 -23.73
CA HIS A 288 18.47 4.71 -23.13
C HIS A 288 19.81 4.35 -22.48
N LEU A 289 19.76 3.85 -21.26
CA LEU A 289 20.87 3.31 -20.46
C LEU A 289 20.38 2.07 -19.67
N PRO A 290 21.27 1.07 -19.45
CA PRO A 290 22.58 0.90 -20.05
C PRO A 290 22.50 0.67 -21.57
N MET A 291 23.59 0.99 -22.26
CA MET A 291 23.66 0.74 -23.70
C MET A 291 23.50 -0.75 -24.02
N PRO A 292 22.85 -1.13 -25.13
CA PRO A 292 22.69 -2.52 -25.50
C PRO A 292 24.02 -3.23 -25.68
N VAL A 293 24.06 -4.50 -25.30
CA VAL A 293 25.24 -5.35 -25.37
C VAL A 293 25.09 -6.33 -26.53
N LEU A 294 26.01 -6.28 -27.48
CA LEU A 294 26.16 -7.26 -28.54
C LEU A 294 27.18 -8.32 -28.12
N TYR A 295 26.78 -9.58 -28.12
CA TYR A 295 27.64 -10.74 -27.92
C TYR A 295 27.70 -11.56 -29.21
N ASP A 296 28.89 -11.81 -29.74
CA ASP A 296 29.12 -12.50 -31.03
C ASP A 296 29.46 -14.00 -30.88
N GLY A 297 29.37 -14.51 -29.64
CA GLY A 297 29.74 -15.89 -29.28
C GLY A 297 31.13 -16.01 -28.68
N GLU A 298 31.97 -14.98 -28.77
CA GLU A 298 33.34 -14.94 -28.24
C GLU A 298 33.52 -13.75 -27.29
N SER A 299 33.04 -12.57 -27.71
CA SER A 299 33.22 -11.30 -27.02
C SER A 299 31.90 -10.53 -26.92
N ALA A 300 31.78 -9.74 -25.88
CA ALA A 300 30.65 -8.84 -25.72
C ALA A 300 31.11 -7.38 -25.70
N ARG A 301 30.33 -6.52 -26.34
CA ARG A 301 30.61 -5.08 -26.43
C ARG A 301 29.31 -4.28 -26.45
N TYR A 302 29.39 -3.05 -26.03
CA TYR A 302 28.28 -2.12 -26.17
C TYR A 302 28.05 -1.69 -27.63
N LEU A 303 26.79 -1.45 -27.99
CA LEU A 303 26.48 -0.68 -29.18
C LEU A 303 26.91 0.77 -28.98
N GLU A 304 27.31 1.42 -30.08
CA GLU A 304 27.60 2.85 -30.09
C GLU A 304 26.32 3.65 -30.28
N GLY A 305 26.26 4.86 -29.73
CA GLY A 305 25.18 5.78 -29.97
C GLY A 305 24.86 6.67 -28.76
N ARG A 306 24.02 7.64 -29.01
CA ARG A 306 23.52 8.59 -28.01
C ARG A 306 22.22 9.22 -28.48
N GLY A 307 21.43 9.77 -27.57
CA GLY A 307 20.24 10.53 -27.90
C GLY A 307 19.64 11.14 -26.64
N LEU A 308 18.74 12.10 -26.81
CA LEU A 308 17.99 12.70 -25.72
C LEU A 308 16.77 11.86 -25.37
N PRO A 309 16.33 11.83 -24.11
CA PRO A 309 15.07 11.18 -23.73
C PRO A 309 13.89 11.67 -24.56
N VAL A 310 13.01 10.76 -24.92
CA VAL A 310 11.83 11.00 -25.76
C VAL A 310 10.72 11.61 -24.92
N GLY A 311 10.05 12.65 -25.42
CA GLY A 311 8.96 13.32 -24.71
C GLY A 311 9.40 14.43 -23.73
N LEU A 312 10.70 14.78 -23.74
CA LEU A 312 11.26 15.78 -22.82
C LEU A 312 11.61 17.11 -23.53
N PHE A 313 12.21 17.05 -24.70
CA PHE A 313 12.70 18.21 -25.44
C PHE A 313 11.96 18.37 -26.77
N VAL A 314 11.39 19.57 -27.03
CA VAL A 314 10.60 19.83 -28.23
C VAL A 314 11.45 19.72 -29.51
N ASP A 315 12.68 20.20 -29.44
CA ASP A 315 13.62 20.26 -30.59
C ASP A 315 14.62 19.09 -30.58
N ALA A 316 14.30 17.98 -29.87
CA ALA A 316 15.14 16.80 -29.92
C ALA A 316 15.21 16.23 -31.32
N THR A 317 16.41 15.83 -31.73
CA THR A 317 16.66 15.09 -32.95
C THR A 317 17.33 13.76 -32.63
N TYR A 318 17.05 12.74 -33.41
CA TYR A 318 17.53 11.39 -33.18
C TYR A 318 18.37 10.93 -34.41
N ASP A 319 19.53 10.34 -34.13
CA ASP A 319 20.41 9.83 -35.13
C ASP A 319 20.08 8.37 -35.47
N ASP A 320 20.20 7.99 -36.75
CA ASP A 320 20.18 6.60 -37.17
C ASP A 320 21.59 6.02 -37.14
N PHE A 321 21.72 4.88 -36.47
CA PHE A 321 22.92 4.07 -36.45
C PHE A 321 22.69 2.80 -37.28
N GLU A 322 23.74 2.28 -37.89
CA GLU A 322 23.69 1.09 -38.74
C GLU A 322 24.84 0.15 -38.39
N MET A 323 24.55 -1.14 -38.35
CA MET A 323 25.57 -2.17 -38.20
C MET A 323 25.21 -3.43 -38.98
N VAL A 324 26.20 -4.07 -39.56
CA VAL A 324 26.08 -5.39 -40.14
C VAL A 324 26.04 -6.41 -39.01
N LEU A 325 25.02 -7.27 -39.01
CA LEU A 325 24.85 -8.30 -37.97
C LEU A 325 25.83 -9.48 -38.22
N PRO A 326 26.51 -9.98 -37.18
CA PRO A 326 27.29 -11.21 -37.27
C PRO A 326 26.40 -12.41 -37.66
N GLU A 327 26.96 -13.47 -38.21
CA GLU A 327 26.23 -14.71 -38.51
C GLU A 327 25.69 -15.38 -37.24
N ARG A 328 26.41 -15.22 -36.14
CA ARG A 328 26.05 -15.70 -34.80
C ARG A 328 26.14 -14.55 -33.80
N PHE A 329 25.07 -14.23 -33.13
CA PHE A 329 25.08 -13.15 -32.16
C PHE A 329 23.88 -13.21 -31.21
N SER A 330 24.00 -12.49 -30.09
CA SER A 330 22.93 -12.06 -29.25
C SER A 330 23.02 -10.56 -28.96
N LEU A 331 21.93 -9.85 -29.10
CA LEU A 331 21.79 -8.45 -28.70
C LEU A 331 20.87 -8.39 -27.45
N THR A 332 21.43 -7.91 -26.35
CA THR A 332 20.76 -7.78 -25.07
C THR A 332 20.47 -6.32 -24.79
N LEU A 333 19.18 -5.98 -24.59
CA LEU A 333 18.72 -4.69 -24.13
C LEU A 333 18.21 -4.86 -22.69
N LEU A 334 18.51 -3.88 -21.86
CA LEU A 334 18.18 -3.88 -20.44
C LEU A 334 17.67 -2.50 -20.03
N SER A 335 16.68 -2.41 -19.15
CA SER A 335 16.33 -1.15 -18.49
C SER A 335 17.32 -0.83 -17.37
N ASP A 336 17.28 0.39 -16.87
CA ASP A 336 18.24 0.89 -15.87
C ASP A 336 18.08 0.22 -14.49
N GLY A 337 16.90 -0.31 -14.14
CA GLY A 337 16.70 -1.08 -12.92
C GLY A 337 17.64 -2.28 -12.77
N ILE A 338 18.21 -2.80 -13.87
CA ILE A 338 19.23 -3.86 -13.80
C ILE A 338 20.52 -3.40 -13.13
N LEU A 339 20.81 -2.09 -13.19
CA LEU A 339 22.02 -1.51 -12.63
C LEU A 339 22.06 -1.64 -11.10
N ASP A 340 20.91 -1.75 -10.46
CA ASP A 340 20.84 -1.95 -9.01
C ASP A 340 21.27 -3.35 -8.56
N LEU A 341 21.27 -4.30 -9.49
CA LEU A 341 21.73 -5.67 -9.25
C LEU A 341 23.22 -5.87 -9.52
N LEU A 342 23.87 -4.90 -10.17
CA LEU A 342 25.27 -5.01 -10.55
C LEU A 342 26.20 -4.61 -9.39
N PRO A 343 27.34 -5.32 -9.24
CA PRO A 343 28.37 -4.93 -8.30
C PRO A 343 29.06 -3.64 -8.73
N GLY A 344 29.43 -2.80 -7.78
CA GLY A 344 30.16 -1.56 -8.00
C GLY A 344 29.50 -0.36 -7.33
N ASP A 345 30.33 0.61 -6.94
CA ASP A 345 29.87 1.82 -6.22
C ASP A 345 29.49 2.95 -7.17
N THR A 346 30.01 2.93 -8.40
CA THR A 346 29.73 3.95 -9.42
C THR A 346 29.01 3.37 -10.62
N LEU A 347 28.22 4.20 -11.32
CA LEU A 347 27.57 3.82 -12.59
C LEU A 347 28.57 3.23 -13.58
N LYS A 348 29.76 3.82 -13.66
CA LYS A 348 30.81 3.36 -14.57
C LYS A 348 31.32 1.96 -14.23
N ASP A 349 31.43 1.62 -12.94
CA ASP A 349 31.84 0.28 -12.51
C ASP A 349 30.78 -0.75 -12.90
N LYS A 350 29.52 -0.44 -12.65
CA LYS A 350 28.35 -1.25 -13.01
C LYS A 350 28.28 -1.49 -14.51
N GLU A 351 28.35 -0.42 -15.31
CA GLU A 351 28.37 -0.52 -16.78
C GLU A 351 29.57 -1.34 -17.28
N SER A 352 30.75 -1.21 -16.68
CA SER A 352 31.95 -1.96 -17.13
C SER A 352 31.81 -3.47 -16.92
N ALA A 353 31.04 -3.91 -15.93
CA ALA A 353 30.83 -5.34 -15.64
C ALA A 353 29.78 -5.99 -16.57
N LEU A 354 28.87 -5.22 -17.15
CA LEU A 354 27.72 -5.75 -17.87
C LEU A 354 28.07 -6.59 -19.11
N PRO A 355 29.02 -6.19 -20.01
CA PRO A 355 29.38 -7.02 -21.14
C PRO A 355 29.95 -8.40 -20.76
N GLU A 356 30.77 -8.47 -19.71
CA GLU A 356 31.33 -9.73 -19.22
C GLU A 356 30.23 -10.63 -18.65
N LEU A 357 29.24 -10.06 -17.95
CA LEU A 357 28.08 -10.80 -17.44
C LEU A 357 27.23 -11.36 -18.58
N VAL A 358 26.97 -10.57 -19.62
CA VAL A 358 26.22 -11.01 -20.80
C VAL A 358 26.96 -12.14 -21.53
N ALA A 359 28.28 -12.02 -21.71
CA ALA A 359 29.08 -13.08 -22.29
C ALA A 359 29.07 -14.35 -21.42
N GLY A 360 29.25 -14.22 -20.11
CA GLY A 360 29.22 -15.33 -19.16
C GLY A 360 27.86 -16.04 -19.12
N ALA A 361 26.77 -15.31 -19.39
CA ALA A 361 25.41 -15.85 -19.51
C ALA A 361 25.15 -16.49 -20.91
N GLY A 362 26.14 -16.52 -21.79
CA GLY A 362 26.00 -17.04 -23.17
C GLY A 362 25.07 -16.23 -24.06
N GLY A 363 24.71 -15.00 -23.66
CA GLY A 363 23.79 -14.13 -24.38
C GLY A 363 22.34 -14.65 -24.46
N THR A 364 21.92 -15.53 -23.55
CA THR A 364 20.57 -16.10 -23.53
C THR A 364 19.74 -15.50 -22.38
N LEU A 365 18.41 -15.43 -22.55
CA LEU A 365 17.53 -14.91 -21.50
C LEU A 365 17.63 -15.74 -20.21
N ASP A 366 17.68 -17.07 -20.31
CA ASP A 366 17.78 -17.94 -19.14
C ASP A 366 19.15 -17.82 -18.43
N GLY A 367 20.23 -17.68 -19.20
CA GLY A 367 21.54 -17.40 -18.64
C GLY A 367 21.60 -16.07 -17.89
N LEU A 368 21.00 -15.01 -18.46
CA LEU A 368 20.88 -13.70 -17.81
C LEU A 368 20.03 -13.75 -16.56
N ARG A 369 18.90 -14.47 -16.59
CA ARG A 369 18.06 -14.69 -15.38
C ARG A 369 18.85 -15.30 -14.24
N GLY A 370 19.71 -16.29 -14.57
CA GLY A 370 20.61 -16.91 -13.59
C GLY A 370 21.69 -15.95 -13.09
N ALA A 371 22.35 -15.25 -14.00
CA ALA A 371 23.47 -14.34 -13.70
C ALA A 371 23.01 -13.16 -12.79
N PHE A 372 21.84 -12.60 -13.04
CA PHE A 372 21.26 -11.53 -12.23
C PHE A 372 20.44 -12.02 -11.04
N GLY A 373 20.23 -13.33 -10.87
CA GLY A 373 19.45 -13.89 -9.77
C GLY A 373 17.96 -13.51 -9.79
N LEU A 374 17.40 -13.25 -10.97
CA LEU A 374 16.06 -12.66 -11.13
C LEU A 374 14.92 -13.49 -10.53
N ALA A 375 15.11 -14.81 -10.38
CA ALA A 375 14.09 -15.70 -9.80
C ALA A 375 13.89 -15.51 -8.28
N ALA A 376 14.86 -14.92 -7.59
CA ALA A 376 14.85 -14.74 -6.13
C ALA A 376 14.53 -13.28 -5.72
N LEU A 377 14.27 -12.39 -6.68
CA LEU A 377 14.04 -10.98 -6.40
C LEU A 377 12.64 -10.75 -5.82
N HIS A 378 12.60 -10.05 -4.69
CA HIS A 378 11.41 -9.55 -4.03
C HIS A 378 11.70 -8.09 -3.66
N ASP A 379 10.77 -7.19 -3.91
CA ASP A 379 10.90 -5.75 -3.58
C ASP A 379 12.05 -5.03 -4.31
N MET A 380 11.91 -4.88 -5.62
CA MET A 380 12.85 -4.10 -6.42
C MET A 380 12.57 -2.59 -6.31
N PRO A 381 13.63 -1.74 -6.26
CA PRO A 381 13.47 -0.30 -6.22
C PRO A 381 12.95 0.28 -7.53
N ASP A 382 13.23 -0.36 -8.67
CA ASP A 382 12.76 0.04 -9.99
C ASP A 382 12.37 -1.17 -10.84
N ASP A 383 11.66 -0.91 -11.94
CA ASP A 383 11.23 -1.90 -12.89
C ASP A 383 12.45 -2.48 -13.64
N ILE A 384 12.39 -3.76 -14.00
CA ILE A 384 13.45 -4.42 -14.78
C ILE A 384 12.85 -5.01 -16.04
N ALA A 385 13.34 -4.60 -17.19
CA ALA A 385 13.05 -5.22 -18.47
C ALA A 385 14.30 -5.75 -19.14
N LEU A 386 14.18 -6.95 -19.70
CA LEU A 386 15.18 -7.59 -20.52
C LEU A 386 14.57 -7.94 -21.87
N LEU A 387 15.26 -7.61 -22.94
CA LEU A 387 14.98 -8.10 -24.28
C LEU A 387 16.25 -8.73 -24.85
N VAL A 388 16.16 -9.97 -25.24
CA VAL A 388 17.24 -10.70 -25.92
C VAL A 388 16.77 -11.04 -27.33
N LEU A 389 17.54 -10.60 -28.27
CA LEU A 389 17.41 -10.94 -29.67
C LEU A 389 18.65 -11.75 -30.11
N SER A 390 18.48 -12.93 -30.65
CA SER A 390 19.60 -13.79 -31.02
C SER A 390 19.42 -14.44 -32.39
N ARG A 391 20.53 -14.82 -32.98
CA ARG A 391 20.63 -15.64 -34.17
C ARG A 391 21.77 -16.66 -34.01
N ASN A 392 21.47 -17.94 -34.25
CA ASN A 392 22.42 -19.06 -34.17
C ASN A 392 23.16 -19.19 -32.82
N LEU A 393 22.68 -18.55 -31.78
CA LEU A 393 23.06 -18.76 -30.39
C LEU A 393 21.87 -19.43 -29.69
N ALA A 394 22.00 -20.72 -29.42
CA ALA A 394 20.99 -21.51 -28.69
C ALA A 394 21.30 -21.53 -27.21
#